data_482686193cf258f2df28479a1698ffb3
#
_entry.id   482686193cf258f2df28479a1698ffb3
#
_cell.length_a   1.000
_cell.length_b   1.000
_cell.length_c   1.000
_cell.angle_alpha   90.00
_cell.angle_beta   90.00
_cell.angle_gamma   90.00
#
_symmetry.space_group_name_H-M   'P 1'
#
loop_
_entity.id
_entity.type
_entity.pdbx_description
1 polymer ?
#
loop_
_entity_poly.entity_id
_entity_poly.type
_entity_poly.pdbx_seq_one_letter_code
_entity_poly.pdbx_strand_id
1 'polypeptide(L)'
;MPEQKRPNVLFFFSDQQRWDTCGCYGQPLDVTPNLDRMASEGVKFENAFSCQPVCGPARACLQTGLYATQTGCVTNNIALPTDADTIAKRLNAAGYETGYVGKWHLASTGEDKPGKFPGQLEGVNYRTEPVPEERRGGYEDYWVAADVLEFTSHGYGGYMFDAEGNKLEWDEDTYRVDACTDYVIDFLRTRSGEKPWFLFTSYIEPHHQNDRNTYEGPEGSKERFGDFVVPGDLVDTEGDWRENYPDYLGCVNALDRNLG
;
A
#
# COMPACT_ATOMS: atom_id res chain seq x y z
N MET A 1 -8.94 24.39 -29.72
CA MET A 1 -9.47 23.11 -29.22
C MET A 1 -9.86 23.35 -27.78
N PRO A 2 -11.00 22.85 -27.26
CA PRO A 2 -11.26 23.00 -25.85
C PRO A 2 -10.14 22.34 -25.05
N GLU A 3 -9.67 23.02 -24.02
CA GLU A 3 -8.63 22.50 -23.13
C GLU A 3 -9.12 21.18 -22.53
N GLN A 4 -8.41 20.08 -22.84
CA GLN A 4 -8.84 18.77 -22.38
C GLN A 4 -8.61 18.71 -20.86
N LYS A 5 -9.68 18.63 -20.10
CA LYS A 5 -9.61 18.54 -18.63
C LYS A 5 -8.77 17.33 -18.26
N ARG A 6 -7.66 17.55 -17.53
CA ARG A 6 -6.78 16.49 -17.04
C ARG A 6 -7.55 15.65 -16.00
N PRO A 7 -7.48 14.31 -16.05
CA PRO A 7 -8.20 13.46 -15.12
C PRO A 7 -7.57 13.51 -13.70
N ASN A 8 -8.40 13.28 -12.70
CA ASN A 8 -7.93 12.88 -11.39
C ASN A 8 -7.43 11.44 -11.45
N VAL A 9 -6.44 11.10 -10.63
CA VAL A 9 -5.83 9.77 -10.61
C VAL A 9 -5.78 9.24 -9.18
N LEU A 10 -6.47 8.14 -8.94
CA LEU A 10 -6.34 7.36 -7.72
C LEU A 10 -5.50 6.11 -8.02
N PHE A 11 -4.39 5.95 -7.31
CA PHE A 11 -3.59 4.74 -7.32
C PHE A 11 -3.89 3.93 -6.07
N PHE A 12 -4.72 2.88 -6.20
CA PHE A 12 -5.10 2.00 -5.10
C PHE A 12 -4.17 0.79 -5.06
N PHE A 13 -3.38 0.66 -3.99
CA PHE A 13 -2.29 -0.29 -3.89
C PHE A 13 -2.41 -1.16 -2.64
N SER A 14 -2.37 -2.49 -2.84
CA SER A 14 -2.30 -3.52 -1.79
C SER A 14 -0.88 -4.08 -1.65
N ASP A 15 -0.53 -4.62 -0.48
CA ASP A 15 0.76 -5.26 -0.23
C ASP A 15 0.59 -6.78 -0.09
N GLN A 16 1.42 -7.55 -0.76
CA GLN A 16 1.45 -9.03 -0.72
C GLN A 16 0.17 -9.72 -1.22
N GLN A 17 -0.64 -9.05 -2.04
CA GLN A 17 -1.85 -9.63 -2.60
C GLN A 17 -1.55 -10.60 -3.75
N ARG A 18 -2.14 -11.79 -3.69
CA ARG A 18 -2.13 -12.78 -4.77
C ARG A 18 -3.16 -12.38 -5.83
N TRP A 19 -2.80 -12.53 -7.11
CA TRP A 19 -3.70 -12.23 -8.22
C TRP A 19 -4.97 -13.12 -8.23
N ASP A 20 -4.83 -14.38 -7.82
CA ASP A 20 -5.90 -15.38 -7.81
C ASP A 20 -6.92 -15.22 -6.65
N THR A 21 -6.80 -14.15 -5.85
CA THR A 21 -7.81 -13.74 -4.88
C THR A 21 -8.93 -12.89 -5.48
N CYS A 22 -8.75 -12.42 -6.71
CA CYS A 22 -9.73 -11.57 -7.39
C CYS A 22 -10.70 -12.41 -8.25
N GLY A 23 -12.01 -12.12 -8.20
CA GLY A 23 -13.02 -12.83 -8.99
C GLY A 23 -12.79 -12.70 -10.49
N CYS A 24 -12.35 -11.53 -10.97
CA CYS A 24 -11.98 -11.30 -12.38
C CYS A 24 -10.80 -12.16 -12.87
N TYR A 25 -10.04 -12.78 -11.96
CA TYR A 25 -8.99 -13.74 -12.25
C TYR A 25 -9.33 -15.18 -11.84
N GLY A 26 -10.59 -15.46 -11.48
CA GLY A 26 -11.09 -16.81 -11.26
C GLY A 26 -11.31 -17.23 -9.81
N GLN A 27 -11.23 -16.32 -8.84
CA GLN A 27 -11.62 -16.62 -7.45
C GLN A 27 -13.12 -16.96 -7.43
N PRO A 28 -13.51 -18.18 -6.95
CA PRO A 28 -14.92 -18.60 -6.99
C PRO A 28 -15.77 -18.00 -5.85
N LEU A 29 -15.14 -17.55 -4.76
CA LEU A 29 -15.83 -16.88 -3.67
C LEU A 29 -16.03 -15.39 -3.97
N ASP A 30 -17.06 -14.81 -3.39
CA ASP A 30 -17.37 -13.38 -3.52
C ASP A 30 -16.43 -12.53 -2.65
N VAL A 31 -15.15 -12.47 -3.08
CA VAL A 31 -14.08 -11.73 -2.37
C VAL A 31 -13.95 -10.31 -2.88
N THR A 32 -14.03 -10.09 -4.20
CA THR A 32 -13.70 -8.80 -4.83
C THR A 32 -14.77 -8.27 -5.79
N PRO A 33 -16.07 -8.17 -5.38
CA PRO A 33 -17.16 -7.77 -6.29
C PRO A 33 -16.98 -6.36 -6.90
N ASN A 34 -16.41 -5.41 -6.18
CA ASN A 34 -16.18 -4.05 -6.67
C ASN A 34 -15.05 -4.01 -7.70
N LEU A 35 -13.94 -4.70 -7.42
CA LEU A 35 -12.83 -4.82 -8.36
C LEU A 35 -13.25 -5.57 -9.63
N ASP A 36 -14.08 -6.61 -9.49
CA ASP A 36 -14.61 -7.38 -10.61
C ASP A 36 -15.52 -6.51 -11.51
N ARG A 37 -16.35 -5.66 -10.90
CA ARG A 37 -17.11 -4.64 -11.63
C ARG A 37 -16.21 -3.69 -12.37
N MET A 38 -15.18 -3.12 -11.70
CA MET A 38 -14.20 -2.24 -12.34
C MET A 38 -13.47 -2.93 -13.50
N ALA A 39 -13.09 -4.20 -13.35
CA ALA A 39 -12.47 -4.98 -14.41
C ALA A 39 -13.40 -5.17 -15.63
N SER A 40 -14.71 -5.26 -15.41
CA SER A 40 -15.70 -5.36 -16.48
C SER A 40 -15.97 -4.04 -17.21
N GLU A 41 -15.77 -2.92 -16.54
CA GLU A 41 -16.02 -1.56 -17.05
C GLU A 41 -14.72 -0.88 -17.57
N GLY A 42 -13.57 -1.39 -17.22
CA GLY A 42 -12.25 -0.80 -17.49
C GLY A 42 -11.32 -1.70 -18.30
N VAL A 43 -10.05 -1.67 -17.93
CA VAL A 43 -9.00 -2.49 -18.55
C VAL A 43 -8.41 -3.43 -17.50
N LYS A 44 -8.49 -4.73 -17.77
CA LYS A 44 -7.85 -5.78 -16.98
C LYS A 44 -6.55 -6.23 -17.66
N PHE A 45 -5.45 -6.26 -16.92
CA PHE A 45 -4.16 -6.75 -17.41
C PHE A 45 -4.01 -8.23 -17.07
N GLU A 46 -3.88 -9.07 -18.10
CA GLU A 46 -3.65 -10.52 -17.92
C GLU A 46 -2.21 -10.85 -17.51
N ASN A 47 -1.27 -9.97 -17.84
CA ASN A 47 0.15 -10.14 -17.54
C ASN A 47 0.70 -8.85 -16.94
N ALA A 48 0.84 -8.83 -15.63
CA ALA A 48 1.49 -7.76 -14.87
C ALA A 48 2.54 -8.37 -13.94
N PHE A 49 3.73 -7.78 -13.89
CA PHE A 49 4.87 -8.33 -13.15
C PHE A 49 5.43 -7.25 -12.23
N SER A 50 5.67 -7.62 -10.98
CA SER A 50 6.51 -6.81 -10.09
C SER A 50 7.98 -7.01 -10.51
N CYS A 51 8.72 -5.91 -10.64
CA CYS A 51 10.14 -5.97 -10.97
C CYS A 51 11.00 -6.60 -9.86
N GLN A 52 10.53 -6.53 -8.62
CA GLN A 52 11.10 -7.25 -7.48
C GLN A 52 10.01 -7.45 -6.42
N PRO A 53 9.67 -8.70 -6.04
CA PRO A 53 8.56 -8.98 -5.13
C PRO A 53 8.99 -8.83 -3.65
N VAL A 54 9.48 -7.66 -3.29
CA VAL A 54 9.88 -7.24 -1.93
C VAL A 54 9.39 -5.81 -1.73
N CYS A 55 8.82 -5.50 -0.56
CA CYS A 55 8.09 -4.25 -0.30
C CYS A 55 8.86 -2.98 -0.70
N GLY A 56 10.02 -2.70 -0.10
CA GLY A 56 10.81 -1.49 -0.37
C GLY A 56 11.23 -1.39 -1.84
N PRO A 57 11.87 -2.41 -2.42
CA PRO A 57 12.24 -2.41 -3.84
C PRO A 57 11.06 -2.19 -4.79
N ALA A 58 9.94 -2.91 -4.61
CA ALA A 58 8.75 -2.74 -5.43
C ALA A 58 8.20 -1.32 -5.36
N ARG A 59 8.14 -0.75 -4.15
CA ARG A 59 7.69 0.63 -3.90
C ARG A 59 8.61 1.65 -4.56
N ALA A 60 9.93 1.50 -4.44
CA ALA A 60 10.90 2.36 -5.12
C ALA A 60 10.71 2.33 -6.65
N CYS A 61 10.48 1.15 -7.22
CA CYS A 61 10.22 1.00 -8.65
C CYS A 61 8.89 1.68 -9.06
N LEU A 62 7.82 1.53 -8.27
CA LEU A 62 6.54 2.19 -8.53
C LEU A 62 6.66 3.72 -8.47
N GLN A 63 7.41 4.24 -7.48
CA GLN A 63 7.59 5.69 -7.33
C GLN A 63 8.44 6.32 -8.43
N THR A 64 9.38 5.59 -9.01
CA THR A 64 10.39 6.15 -9.94
C THR A 64 10.25 5.67 -11.38
N GLY A 65 9.57 4.55 -11.62
CA GLY A 65 9.58 3.87 -12.93
C GLY A 65 10.92 3.22 -13.28
N LEU A 66 11.84 3.07 -12.32
CA LEU A 66 13.16 2.49 -12.49
C LEU A 66 13.25 1.11 -11.81
N TYR A 67 14.13 0.25 -12.29
CA TYR A 67 14.41 -1.02 -11.61
C TYR A 67 15.13 -0.81 -10.27
N ALA A 68 14.97 -1.76 -9.35
CA ALA A 68 15.59 -1.70 -8.03
C ALA A 68 17.12 -1.51 -8.08
N THR A 69 17.81 -2.11 -9.06
CA THR A 69 19.24 -1.93 -9.30
C THR A 69 19.63 -0.52 -9.74
N GLN A 70 18.71 0.23 -10.32
CA GLN A 70 18.93 1.61 -10.75
C GLN A 70 18.62 2.60 -9.61
N THR A 71 17.61 2.31 -8.78
CA THR A 71 17.29 3.14 -7.62
C THR A 71 18.24 2.91 -6.44
N GLY A 72 18.95 1.78 -6.41
CA GLY A 72 19.74 1.32 -5.27
C GLY A 72 18.91 0.63 -4.19
N CYS A 73 17.57 0.70 -4.22
CA CYS A 73 16.67 0.06 -3.26
C CYS A 73 16.48 -1.43 -3.60
N VAL A 74 17.52 -2.23 -3.41
CA VAL A 74 17.55 -3.65 -3.83
C VAL A 74 17.03 -4.62 -2.75
N THR A 75 16.78 -4.14 -1.54
CA THR A 75 16.19 -4.88 -0.43
C THR A 75 15.44 -3.91 0.49
N ASN A 76 14.65 -4.43 1.42
CA ASN A 76 14.06 -3.62 2.49
C ASN A 76 15.13 -2.90 3.31
N ASN A 77 14.76 -1.82 3.97
CA ASN A 77 15.64 -0.97 4.77
C ASN A 77 16.75 -0.28 3.95
N ILE A 78 16.44 0.07 2.72
CA ILE A 78 17.20 1.04 1.92
C ILE A 78 16.25 2.17 1.56
N ALA A 79 16.55 3.36 2.08
CA ALA A 79 15.73 4.54 1.82
C ALA A 79 15.84 4.97 0.35
N LEU A 80 14.73 5.46 -0.21
CA LEU A 80 14.73 6.08 -1.52
C LEU A 80 15.63 7.33 -1.48
N PRO A 81 16.52 7.53 -2.46
CA PRO A 81 17.29 8.77 -2.56
C PRO A 81 16.37 10.00 -2.57
N THR A 82 16.71 11.04 -1.80
CA THR A 82 15.87 12.24 -1.67
C THR A 82 15.79 13.04 -2.97
N ASP A 83 16.78 12.91 -3.84
CA ASP A 83 16.83 13.51 -5.19
C ASP A 83 16.17 12.63 -6.26
N ALA A 84 15.64 11.44 -5.92
CA ALA A 84 14.96 10.58 -6.89
C ALA A 84 13.84 11.34 -7.61
N ASP A 85 13.78 11.17 -8.92
CA ASP A 85 12.72 11.69 -9.77
C ASP A 85 11.49 10.77 -9.70
N THR A 86 10.52 11.16 -8.86
CA THR A 86 9.35 10.35 -8.56
C THR A 86 8.12 10.76 -9.37
N ILE A 87 7.13 9.86 -9.40
CA ILE A 87 5.82 10.16 -10.02
C ILE A 87 5.16 11.39 -9.38
N ALA A 88 5.27 11.57 -8.05
CA ALA A 88 4.70 12.71 -7.36
C ALA A 88 5.37 14.02 -7.81
N LYS A 89 6.71 14.08 -7.82
CA LYS A 89 7.45 15.27 -8.33
C LYS A 89 7.07 15.63 -9.76
N ARG A 90 6.92 14.61 -10.62
CA ARG A 90 6.51 14.82 -12.03
C ARG A 90 5.09 15.35 -12.15
N LEU A 91 4.17 14.85 -11.32
CA LEU A 91 2.79 15.31 -11.32
C LEU A 91 2.64 16.69 -10.69
N ASN A 92 3.40 17.03 -9.65
CA ASN A 92 3.49 18.41 -9.13
C ASN A 92 3.94 19.39 -10.24
N ALA A 93 5.01 19.03 -10.96
CA ALA A 93 5.49 19.84 -12.08
C ALA A 93 4.45 19.98 -13.22
N ALA A 94 3.55 19.00 -13.35
CA ALA A 94 2.41 19.06 -14.27
C ALA A 94 1.19 19.78 -13.69
N GLY A 95 1.27 20.31 -12.45
CA GLY A 95 0.22 21.11 -11.81
C GLY A 95 -0.89 20.27 -11.16
N TYR A 96 -0.61 19.03 -10.77
CA TYR A 96 -1.49 18.23 -9.94
C TYR A 96 -1.30 18.56 -8.45
N GLU A 97 -2.34 18.39 -7.67
CA GLU A 97 -2.23 18.20 -6.22
C GLU A 97 -1.86 16.75 -5.95
N THR A 98 -0.88 16.49 -5.06
CA THR A 98 -0.39 15.15 -4.79
C THR A 98 -0.62 14.76 -3.34
N GLY A 99 -1.20 13.56 -3.12
CA GLY A 99 -1.47 13.02 -1.80
C GLY A 99 -0.97 11.59 -1.64
N TYR A 100 -0.65 11.22 -0.41
CA TYR A 100 -0.26 9.87 -0.01
C TYR A 100 -0.96 9.45 1.28
N VAL A 101 -1.50 8.22 1.30
CA VAL A 101 -2.10 7.61 2.49
C VAL A 101 -1.58 6.19 2.67
N GLY A 102 -1.09 5.84 3.86
CA GLY A 102 -0.77 4.47 4.25
C GLY A 102 0.72 4.15 4.38
N LYS A 103 1.14 2.94 4.01
CA LYS A 103 2.51 2.43 4.18
C LYS A 103 3.46 3.05 3.15
N TRP A 104 4.53 3.72 3.62
CA TRP A 104 5.57 4.29 2.74
C TRP A 104 6.71 3.32 2.44
N HIS A 105 7.40 2.84 3.46
CA HIS A 105 8.52 1.86 3.45
C HIS A 105 9.71 2.25 2.55
N LEU A 106 9.98 3.55 2.44
CA LEU A 106 11.06 4.10 1.64
C LEU A 106 11.89 5.17 2.38
N ALA A 107 11.71 5.33 3.70
CA ALA A 107 12.45 6.31 4.49
C ALA A 107 13.48 5.68 5.43
N SER A 108 13.19 4.51 6.00
CA SER A 108 14.08 3.84 6.96
C SER A 108 15.19 3.07 6.29
N THR A 109 16.36 3.08 6.95
CA THR A 109 17.48 2.19 6.67
C THR A 109 17.68 1.22 7.85
N GLY A 110 18.48 0.17 7.68
CA GLY A 110 18.78 -0.78 8.76
C GLY A 110 19.48 -0.12 9.95
N GLU A 111 19.08 -0.48 11.16
CA GLU A 111 19.47 0.16 12.41
C GLU A 111 20.93 -0.03 12.79
N ASP A 112 21.55 -1.17 12.47
CA ASP A 112 22.73 -1.65 13.20
C ASP A 112 23.94 -1.98 12.34
N LYS A 113 23.92 -1.74 11.03
CA LYS A 113 25.06 -2.09 10.17
C LYS A 113 25.29 -1.04 9.12
N PRO A 114 26.53 -0.56 8.96
CA PRO A 114 26.92 0.24 7.80
C PRO A 114 26.43 -0.46 6.53
N GLY A 115 25.81 0.31 5.65
CA GLY A 115 25.15 -0.21 4.49
C GLY A 115 26.04 -1.10 3.65
N LYS A 116 25.59 -2.33 3.40
CA LYS A 116 26.20 -3.21 2.40
C LYS A 116 26.02 -2.69 0.98
N PHE A 117 25.12 -1.73 0.81
CA PHE A 117 24.71 -1.21 -0.50
C PHE A 117 24.94 0.30 -0.57
N PRO A 118 25.38 0.82 -1.73
CA PRO A 118 25.46 2.26 -1.95
C PRO A 118 24.12 2.94 -1.66
N GLY A 119 24.14 4.09 -0.99
CA GLY A 119 22.94 4.86 -0.64
C GLY A 119 22.23 4.43 0.64
N GLN A 120 22.63 3.36 1.28
CA GLN A 120 22.15 3.01 2.61
C GLN A 120 22.71 4.00 3.63
N LEU A 121 21.80 4.70 4.34
CA LEU A 121 22.19 5.68 5.37
C LEU A 121 22.31 4.99 6.72
N GLU A 122 23.34 5.36 7.50
CA GLU A 122 23.55 4.84 8.84
C GLU A 122 22.63 5.55 9.84
N GLY A 123 22.01 4.78 10.76
CA GLY A 123 21.25 5.33 11.88
C GLY A 123 19.91 6.00 11.56
N VAL A 124 19.37 5.84 10.35
CA VAL A 124 18.10 6.44 9.98
C VAL A 124 16.97 5.41 10.14
N ASN A 125 16.09 5.63 11.12
CA ASN A 125 14.97 4.77 11.41
C ASN A 125 13.68 5.57 11.63
N TYR A 126 12.72 5.42 10.72
CA TYR A 126 11.40 6.07 10.79
C TYR A 126 10.26 5.06 10.99
N ARG A 127 10.55 3.84 11.47
CA ARG A 127 9.53 2.79 11.62
C ARG A 127 8.37 3.20 12.50
N THR A 128 8.65 3.95 13.57
CA THR A 128 7.67 4.41 14.54
C THR A 128 7.67 5.93 14.72
N GLU A 129 8.40 6.64 13.86
CA GLU A 129 8.55 8.08 13.87
C GLU A 129 8.00 8.68 12.56
N PRO A 130 7.63 9.98 12.56
CA PRO A 130 7.12 10.63 11.35
C PRO A 130 8.21 10.72 10.27
N VAL A 131 7.83 10.43 9.03
CA VAL A 131 8.70 10.58 7.87
C VAL A 131 8.87 12.08 7.58
N PRO A 132 10.09 12.63 7.56
CA PRO A 132 10.31 14.04 7.28
C PRO A 132 10.02 14.36 5.82
N GLU A 133 9.69 15.64 5.55
CA GLU A 133 9.21 16.11 4.25
C GLU A 133 10.14 15.73 3.10
N GLU A 134 11.45 15.91 3.25
CA GLU A 134 12.46 15.61 2.22
C GLU A 134 12.53 14.11 1.85
N ARG A 135 11.91 13.22 2.64
CA ARG A 135 11.86 11.77 2.40
C ARG A 135 10.50 11.27 1.93
N ARG A 136 9.54 12.17 1.71
CA ARG A 136 8.18 11.82 1.25
C ARG A 136 8.07 11.69 -0.27
N GLY A 137 9.19 11.69 -1.00
CA GLY A 137 9.19 11.48 -2.44
C GLY A 137 8.46 12.55 -3.26
N GLY A 138 8.21 13.74 -2.69
CA GLY A 138 7.54 14.86 -3.36
C GLY A 138 6.01 14.85 -3.26
N TYR A 139 5.41 14.11 -2.32
CA TYR A 139 4.00 14.26 -1.96
C TYR A 139 3.85 15.49 -1.05
N GLU A 140 3.28 16.60 -1.58
CA GLU A 140 3.34 17.93 -0.96
C GLU A 140 2.01 18.39 -0.39
N ASP A 141 0.85 17.97 -0.98
CA ASP A 141 -0.44 18.58 -0.66
C ASP A 141 -1.23 17.77 0.40
N TYR A 142 -0.92 16.50 0.58
CA TYR A 142 -1.55 15.66 1.61
C TYR A 142 -0.66 14.46 1.95
N TRP A 143 -0.44 14.27 3.24
CA TRP A 143 0.37 13.17 3.75
C TRP A 143 -0.23 12.62 5.04
N VAL A 144 -0.67 11.35 5.02
CA VAL A 144 -1.04 10.58 6.20
C VAL A 144 -0.43 9.19 6.06
N ALA A 145 0.70 8.95 6.70
CA ALA A 145 1.46 7.72 6.47
C ALA A 145 2.31 7.28 7.66
N ALA A 146 2.68 6.00 7.66
CA ALA A 146 3.78 5.45 8.44
C ALA A 146 4.78 4.79 7.50
N ASP A 147 6.08 4.85 7.84
CA ASP A 147 7.09 4.23 6.98
C ASP A 147 6.91 2.72 6.92
N VAL A 148 6.83 2.03 8.06
CA VAL A 148 6.54 0.60 8.13
C VAL A 148 5.27 0.41 8.97
N LEU A 149 4.13 0.47 8.31
CA LEU A 149 2.80 0.53 8.95
C LEU A 149 2.53 -0.63 9.92
N GLU A 150 3.14 -1.79 9.71
CA GLU A 150 3.04 -2.95 10.62
C GLU A 150 3.67 -2.73 12.01
N PHE A 151 4.51 -1.71 12.18
CA PHE A 151 5.07 -1.35 13.49
C PHE A 151 4.24 -0.29 14.24
N THR A 152 3.31 0.34 13.55
CA THR A 152 2.45 1.39 14.11
C THR A 152 0.99 0.98 14.23
N SER A 153 0.64 -0.21 13.72
CA SER A 153 -0.75 -0.70 13.72
C SER A 153 -0.84 -2.22 13.59
N HIS A 154 -1.99 -2.73 14.00
CA HIS A 154 -2.44 -4.10 13.74
C HIS A 154 -3.73 -4.08 12.91
N GLY A 155 -4.37 -5.21 12.72
CA GLY A 155 -5.65 -5.28 12.02
C GLY A 155 -6.69 -4.33 12.61
N TYR A 156 -6.68 -4.20 13.94
CA TYR A 156 -7.47 -3.22 14.70
C TYR A 156 -6.56 -2.36 15.57
N GLY A 157 -6.84 -1.07 15.64
CA GLY A 157 -6.06 -0.11 16.39
C GLY A 157 -4.70 0.24 15.78
N GLY A 158 -4.28 1.48 15.97
CA GLY A 158 -2.98 1.94 15.50
C GLY A 158 -2.91 3.43 15.28
N TYR A 159 -1.88 3.87 14.57
CA TYR A 159 -1.69 5.27 14.19
C TYR A 159 -0.86 5.42 12.91
N MET A 160 -1.06 6.55 12.25
CA MET A 160 -0.19 7.12 11.22
C MET A 160 0.21 8.54 11.61
N PHE A 161 1.00 9.19 10.78
CA PHE A 161 1.44 10.56 11.00
C PHE A 161 0.94 11.47 9.87
N ASP A 162 0.47 12.66 10.24
CA ASP A 162 0.16 13.72 9.28
C ASP A 162 1.43 14.43 8.75
N ALA A 163 1.23 15.47 7.95
CA ALA A 163 2.32 16.24 7.36
C ALA A 163 3.14 17.01 8.42
N GLU A 164 2.54 17.39 9.53
CA GLU A 164 3.16 18.09 10.66
C GLU A 164 3.86 17.13 11.65
N GLY A 165 3.68 15.82 11.46
CA GLY A 165 4.24 14.77 12.32
C GLY A 165 3.39 14.46 13.54
N ASN A 166 2.13 14.91 13.58
CA ASN A 166 1.20 14.53 14.64
C ASN A 166 0.72 13.10 14.43
N LYS A 167 0.53 12.37 15.54
CA LYS A 167 -0.09 11.04 15.49
C LYS A 167 -1.58 11.16 15.26
N LEU A 168 -2.06 10.45 14.28
CA LEU A 168 -3.47 10.25 13.98
C LEU A 168 -3.82 8.82 14.36
N GLU A 169 -4.41 8.67 15.57
CA GLU A 169 -4.72 7.37 16.18
C GLU A 169 -6.15 6.93 15.83
N TRP A 170 -6.36 5.61 15.74
CA TRP A 170 -7.67 4.97 15.71
C TRP A 170 -7.73 3.85 16.75
N ASP A 171 -8.93 3.57 17.22
CA ASP A 171 -9.18 2.62 18.31
C ASP A 171 -9.14 1.15 17.86
N GLU A 172 -9.23 0.24 18.84
CA GLU A 172 -9.23 -1.20 18.63
C GLU A 172 -10.55 -1.75 18.05
N ASP A 173 -11.58 -0.92 17.88
CA ASP A 173 -12.84 -1.27 17.23
C ASP A 173 -12.81 -0.93 15.72
N THR A 174 -11.83 -0.14 15.28
CA THR A 174 -11.68 0.30 13.89
C THR A 174 -10.66 -0.56 13.15
N TYR A 175 -11.12 -1.20 12.06
CA TYR A 175 -10.22 -1.99 11.21
C TYR A 175 -9.30 -1.07 10.40
N ARG A 176 -8.01 -1.43 10.31
CA ARG A 176 -6.97 -0.57 9.70
C ARG A 176 -7.28 -0.13 8.27
N VAL A 177 -7.88 -0.99 7.44
CA VAL A 177 -8.30 -0.61 6.08
C VAL A 177 -9.35 0.48 6.11
N ASP A 178 -10.32 0.39 7.04
CA ASP A 178 -11.39 1.39 7.18
C ASP A 178 -10.79 2.73 7.66
N ALA A 179 -9.90 2.70 8.66
CA ALA A 179 -9.18 3.89 9.13
C ALA A 179 -8.36 4.57 8.02
N CYS A 180 -7.61 3.79 7.23
CA CYS A 180 -6.87 4.34 6.08
C CYS A 180 -7.81 4.96 5.04
N THR A 181 -8.97 4.34 4.80
CA THR A 181 -9.96 4.83 3.84
C THR A 181 -10.61 6.12 4.29
N ASP A 182 -10.82 6.32 5.59
CA ASP A 182 -11.33 7.59 6.12
C ASP A 182 -10.41 8.77 5.75
N TYR A 183 -9.08 8.60 5.79
CA TYR A 183 -8.14 9.61 5.32
C TYR A 183 -8.14 9.79 3.79
N VAL A 184 -8.40 8.73 3.04
CA VAL A 184 -8.62 8.83 1.58
C VAL A 184 -9.86 9.67 1.29
N ILE A 185 -10.96 9.43 2.01
CA ILE A 185 -12.21 10.20 1.89
C ILE A 185 -12.00 11.66 2.32
N ASP A 186 -11.23 11.90 3.38
CA ASP A 186 -10.88 13.25 3.81
C ASP A 186 -10.12 14.00 2.72
N PHE A 187 -9.11 13.38 2.12
CA PHE A 187 -8.43 13.96 0.95
C PHE A 187 -9.41 14.34 -0.14
N LEU A 188 -10.30 13.42 -0.55
CA LEU A 188 -11.26 13.66 -1.62
C LEU A 188 -12.23 14.82 -1.30
N ARG A 189 -12.68 14.92 -0.05
CA ARG A 189 -13.60 15.97 0.41
C ARG A 189 -12.96 17.36 0.50
N THR A 190 -11.66 17.40 0.77
CA THR A 190 -10.91 18.66 0.97
C THR A 190 -10.37 19.26 -0.34
N ARG A 191 -10.51 18.59 -1.48
CA ARG A 191 -10.06 19.12 -2.77
C ARG A 191 -11.00 20.19 -3.31
N SER A 192 -10.43 21.31 -3.74
CA SER A 192 -11.18 22.44 -4.31
C SER A 192 -11.84 22.13 -5.67
N GLY A 193 -11.31 21.15 -6.38
CA GLY A 193 -11.70 20.83 -7.76
C GLY A 193 -11.13 21.78 -8.83
N GLU A 194 -10.30 22.73 -8.45
CA GLU A 194 -9.65 23.69 -9.37
C GLU A 194 -8.49 23.03 -10.12
N LYS A 195 -7.74 22.17 -9.43
CA LYS A 195 -6.63 21.39 -9.98
C LYS A 195 -6.98 19.91 -10.07
N PRO A 196 -6.42 19.17 -11.03
CA PRO A 196 -6.45 17.72 -10.98
C PRO A 196 -5.60 17.25 -9.80
N TRP A 197 -5.96 16.08 -9.26
CA TRP A 197 -5.20 15.48 -8.16
C TRP A 197 -4.71 14.08 -8.50
N PHE A 198 -3.62 13.70 -7.84
CA PHE A 198 -3.08 12.35 -7.78
C PHE A 198 -3.01 11.91 -6.33
N LEU A 199 -3.72 10.84 -5.98
CA LEU A 199 -3.66 10.22 -4.68
C LEU A 199 -3.08 8.81 -4.79
N PHE A 200 -2.00 8.53 -4.08
CA PHE A 200 -1.48 7.19 -3.90
C PHE A 200 -1.97 6.64 -2.56
N THR A 201 -2.83 5.63 -2.59
CA THR A 201 -3.28 4.91 -1.40
C THR A 201 -2.55 3.60 -1.29
N SER A 202 -1.91 3.36 -0.16
CA SER A 202 -0.99 2.26 0.06
C SER A 202 -1.39 1.46 1.29
N TYR A 203 -2.34 0.56 1.11
CA TYR A 203 -2.76 -0.35 2.16
C TYR A 203 -1.67 -1.38 2.45
N ILE A 204 -1.60 -1.85 3.69
CA ILE A 204 -0.72 -2.96 4.03
C ILE A 204 -1.40 -4.30 3.79
N GLU A 205 -2.73 -4.37 3.87
CA GLU A 205 -3.45 -5.61 3.62
C GLU A 205 -3.24 -6.11 2.17
N PRO A 206 -3.27 -7.42 1.98
CA PRO A 206 -3.37 -8.53 2.93
C PRO A 206 -2.01 -9.03 3.48
N HIS A 207 -1.05 -8.15 3.72
CA HIS A 207 0.29 -8.51 4.21
C HIS A 207 0.23 -9.27 5.55
N HIS A 208 1.11 -10.25 5.71
CA HIS A 208 1.28 -10.98 6.95
C HIS A 208 1.73 -10.05 8.09
N GLN A 209 1.10 -10.15 9.26
CA GLN A 209 1.49 -9.40 10.46
C GLN A 209 2.64 -10.13 11.15
N ASN A 210 3.87 -9.70 10.87
CA ASN A 210 5.09 -10.45 11.20
C ASN A 210 5.33 -10.63 12.70
N ASP A 211 5.01 -9.62 13.52
CA ASP A 211 5.20 -9.66 14.97
C ASP A 211 4.22 -10.59 15.69
N ARG A 212 3.06 -10.88 15.07
CA ARG A 212 2.04 -11.81 15.56
C ARG A 212 2.03 -13.14 14.82
N ASN A 213 2.83 -13.27 13.76
CA ASN A 213 2.91 -14.45 12.91
C ASN A 213 1.55 -14.95 12.41
N THR A 214 0.71 -14.04 11.91
CA THR A 214 -0.64 -14.34 11.43
C THR A 214 -1.09 -13.35 10.36
N TYR A 215 -2.23 -13.64 9.71
CA TYR A 215 -2.99 -12.66 8.93
C TYR A 215 -4.13 -12.15 9.80
N GLU A 216 -4.33 -10.85 9.83
CA GLU A 216 -5.36 -10.21 10.66
C GLU A 216 -6.53 -9.76 9.78
N GLY A 217 -7.35 -10.73 9.34
CA GLY A 217 -8.61 -10.46 8.64
C GLY A 217 -9.65 -9.83 9.57
N PRO A 218 -10.64 -9.08 9.02
CA PRO A 218 -11.78 -8.61 9.82
C PRO A 218 -12.50 -9.75 10.52
N GLU A 219 -13.16 -9.45 11.64
CA GLU A 219 -14.00 -10.43 12.35
C GLU A 219 -14.98 -11.11 11.39
N GLY A 220 -15.16 -12.43 11.56
CA GLY A 220 -16.00 -13.26 10.71
C GLY A 220 -15.35 -13.73 9.40
N SER A 221 -14.09 -13.40 9.14
CA SER A 221 -13.38 -13.81 7.93
C SER A 221 -13.26 -15.33 7.82
N LYS A 222 -12.95 -16.02 8.92
CA LYS A 222 -12.81 -17.49 8.95
C LYS A 222 -14.12 -18.20 8.63
N GLU A 223 -15.23 -17.70 9.16
CA GLU A 223 -16.57 -18.22 8.89
C GLU A 223 -16.99 -17.97 7.45
N ARG A 224 -16.71 -16.78 6.93
CA ARG A 224 -17.13 -16.38 5.60
C ARG A 224 -16.35 -17.06 4.47
N PHE A 225 -15.06 -17.26 4.66
CA PHE A 225 -14.16 -17.75 3.63
C PHE A 225 -13.58 -19.16 3.93
N GLY A 226 -14.15 -19.88 4.91
CA GLY A 226 -13.68 -21.22 5.31
C GLY A 226 -13.78 -22.27 4.21
N ASP A 227 -14.73 -22.14 3.30
CA ASP A 227 -14.95 -23.05 2.15
C ASP A 227 -14.07 -22.69 0.92
N PHE A 228 -12.95 -22.03 1.13
CA PHE A 228 -12.06 -21.61 0.04
C PHE A 228 -11.50 -22.80 -0.76
N VAL A 229 -11.30 -22.55 -2.06
CA VAL A 229 -10.58 -23.49 -2.92
C VAL A 229 -9.08 -23.27 -2.73
N VAL A 230 -8.36 -24.34 -2.41
CA VAL A 230 -6.89 -24.28 -2.23
C VAL A 230 -6.24 -23.89 -3.55
N PRO A 231 -5.46 -22.81 -3.59
CA PRO A 231 -4.69 -22.44 -4.78
C PRO A 231 -3.77 -23.59 -5.23
N GLY A 232 -3.69 -23.81 -6.55
CA GLY A 232 -3.00 -24.97 -7.11
C GLY A 232 -1.53 -25.10 -6.72
N ASP A 233 -0.85 -23.99 -6.48
CA ASP A 233 0.53 -23.92 -6.02
C ASP A 233 0.70 -24.24 -4.52
N LEU A 234 -0.40 -24.29 -3.75
CA LEU A 234 -0.41 -24.61 -2.31
C LEU A 234 -0.86 -26.04 -2.01
N VAL A 235 -1.46 -26.76 -2.96
CA VAL A 235 -2.12 -28.07 -2.73
C VAL A 235 -1.21 -29.08 -2.03
N ASP A 236 0.04 -29.18 -2.46
CA ASP A 236 1.01 -30.18 -1.97
C ASP A 236 2.09 -29.54 -1.09
N THR A 237 1.84 -28.34 -0.54
CA THR A 237 2.79 -27.66 0.32
C THR A 237 2.44 -27.83 1.80
N GLU A 238 3.46 -27.82 2.65
CA GLU A 238 3.32 -27.69 4.10
C GLU A 238 3.28 -26.20 4.47
N GLY A 239 2.59 -25.87 5.57
CA GLY A 239 2.49 -24.50 6.10
C GLY A 239 1.17 -24.25 6.82
N ASP A 240 1.02 -23.05 7.32
CA ASP A 240 -0.14 -22.60 8.09
C ASP A 240 -1.27 -21.99 7.23
N TRP A 241 -1.12 -22.01 5.91
CA TRP A 241 -2.06 -21.40 4.98
C TRP A 241 -3.49 -21.95 5.11
N ARG A 242 -3.65 -23.23 5.52
CA ARG A 242 -4.98 -23.81 5.73
C ARG A 242 -5.76 -23.09 6.83
N GLU A 243 -5.07 -22.63 7.85
CA GLU A 243 -5.65 -21.89 8.97
C GLU A 243 -5.81 -20.40 8.65
N ASN A 244 -4.84 -19.82 7.94
CA ASN A 244 -4.71 -18.37 7.75
C ASN A 244 -5.30 -17.84 6.43
N TYR A 245 -5.52 -18.71 5.43
CA TYR A 245 -6.01 -18.26 4.12
C TYR A 245 -7.40 -17.60 4.17
N PRO A 246 -8.35 -18.04 5.01
CA PRO A 246 -9.63 -17.33 5.17
C PRO A 246 -9.45 -15.89 5.68
N ASP A 247 -8.54 -15.65 6.63
CA ASP A 247 -8.23 -14.28 7.11
C ASP A 247 -7.55 -13.46 6.01
N TYR A 248 -6.65 -14.07 5.23
CA TYR A 248 -6.05 -13.43 4.06
C TYR A 248 -7.11 -12.99 3.03
N LEU A 249 -8.09 -13.84 2.73
CA LEU A 249 -9.23 -13.48 1.87
C LEU A 249 -10.10 -12.39 2.50
N GLY A 250 -10.27 -12.43 3.82
CA GLY A 250 -10.95 -11.38 4.58
C GLY A 250 -10.29 -10.02 4.44
N CYS A 251 -8.96 -9.97 4.52
CA CYS A 251 -8.18 -8.74 4.26
C CYS A 251 -8.43 -8.21 2.83
N VAL A 252 -8.40 -9.09 1.83
CA VAL A 252 -8.68 -8.71 0.43
C VAL A 252 -10.11 -8.20 0.26
N ASN A 253 -11.09 -8.86 0.90
CA ASN A 253 -12.48 -8.41 0.86
C ASN A 253 -12.68 -7.04 1.54
N ALA A 254 -11.95 -6.77 2.63
CA ALA A 254 -11.97 -5.44 3.25
C ALA A 254 -11.42 -4.36 2.32
N LEU A 255 -10.34 -4.64 1.60
CA LEU A 255 -9.83 -3.73 0.56
C LEU A 255 -10.86 -3.47 -0.53
N ASP A 256 -11.50 -4.52 -1.04
CA ASP A 256 -12.51 -4.40 -2.09
C ASP A 256 -13.74 -3.60 -1.65
N ARG A 257 -14.23 -3.86 -0.41
CA ARG A 257 -15.34 -3.08 0.18
C ARG A 257 -14.99 -1.60 0.27
N ASN A 258 -13.77 -1.27 0.62
CA ASN A 258 -13.29 0.10 0.75
C ASN A 258 -12.99 0.77 -0.60
N LEU A 259 -12.71 -0.02 -1.64
CA LEU A 259 -12.61 0.47 -3.02
C LEU A 259 -13.97 0.88 -3.60
N GLY A 260 -15.06 0.15 -3.24
CA GLY A 260 -16.42 0.39 -3.72
C GLY A 260 -17.10 1.60 -3.15
#